data_be40cf8ddadd9fffe545b9e27eac6be3
#
_entry.id   be40cf8ddadd9fffe545b9e27eac6be3
#
_cell.length_a   1.000
_cell.length_b   1.000
_cell.length_c   1.000
_cell.angle_alpha   90.00
_cell.angle_beta   90.00
_cell.angle_gamma   90.00
#
_symmetry.space_group_name_H-M   'P 1'
#
loop_
_entity.id
_entity.type
_entity.pdbx_description
1 polymer ?
#
loop_
_entity_poly.entity_id
_entity_poly.type
_entity_poly.pdbx_seq_one_letter_code
_entity_poly.pdbx_strand_id
1 'polypeptide(L)'
;MKKGFVLGAAALAGGTAFTASTAKANDEPVNLVKLLTTDGKLVEVDANEVKAPASTNDYDVRKGDPTKEFVMVVDLAKCRNARKCIDACQSMHHLPKEDEWIRVFLMQDSESTAPYWFPKTCFHCNSPSCVNVCPVGATFKRLDGLVLIDNERCIGCKFCMAACPYSSRVFNWAEKEPGEETVSHGHGDHKHSIETSNPQLAGTVGKCDFCPDMANEGVLPHCIDACPNGVLYFGDQKEDIVTNGVETVRFSQLIYDKSGYRYMEELGTRPSVYYLPPVNRLFKPEKGLEDLPEEIRKRYKHERSNIKKETS
;
A
#
# COMPACT_ATOMS: atom_id res chain seq x y z
N MET A 1 2.98 -16.82 12.16
CA MET A 1 2.53 -17.62 11.01
C MET A 1 2.42 -16.68 9.83
N LYS A 2 3.36 -16.77 8.88
CA LYS A 2 3.35 -15.92 7.68
C LYS A 2 2.38 -16.54 6.67
N LYS A 3 1.26 -15.90 6.38
CA LYS A 3 0.39 -16.28 5.27
C LYS A 3 0.87 -15.53 4.04
N GLY A 4 1.68 -16.20 3.21
CA GLY A 4 2.06 -15.70 1.91
C GLY A 4 0.92 -15.89 0.91
N PHE A 5 0.65 -14.89 0.11
CA PHE A 5 -0.22 -14.98 -1.06
C PHE A 5 0.61 -14.77 -2.31
N VAL A 6 0.62 -15.75 -3.19
CA VAL A 6 1.39 -15.71 -4.44
C VAL A 6 0.50 -15.22 -5.57
N LEU A 7 0.81 -14.05 -6.12
CA LEU A 7 0.26 -13.58 -7.39
C LEU A 7 1.02 -14.33 -8.53
N GLY A 8 0.51 -15.48 -8.92
CA GLY A 8 1.11 -16.29 -9.96
C GLY A 8 0.28 -16.28 -11.24
N ALA A 9 0.74 -15.59 -12.28
CA ALA A 9 0.27 -15.83 -13.63
C ALA A 9 0.86 -17.15 -14.13
N ALA A 10 0.10 -18.23 -14.05
CA ALA A 10 0.42 -19.49 -14.71
C ALA A 10 -0.22 -19.52 -16.09
N ALA A 11 0.51 -19.06 -17.10
CA ALA A 11 0.19 -19.38 -18.50
C ALA A 11 0.50 -20.87 -18.73
N LEU A 12 -0.51 -21.72 -18.67
CA LEU A 12 -0.41 -23.12 -19.11
C LEU A 12 -0.99 -23.23 -20.51
N ALA A 13 -0.09 -23.13 -21.50
CA ALA A 13 -0.34 -23.67 -22.83
C ALA A 13 0.11 -25.14 -22.86
N GLY A 14 -0.77 -26.05 -23.25
CA GLY A 14 -0.43 -27.40 -23.66
C GLY A 14 -0.79 -28.50 -22.67
N GLY A 15 -1.83 -29.26 -23.02
CA GLY A 15 -2.22 -30.46 -22.30
C GLY A 15 -1.18 -31.57 -22.37
N THR A 16 -0.85 -32.13 -21.21
CA THR A 16 -0.29 -33.47 -21.09
C THR A 16 -0.96 -34.17 -19.93
N ALA A 17 -1.37 -35.40 -20.19
CA ALA A 17 -2.04 -36.27 -19.24
C ALA A 17 -1.12 -36.56 -18.02
N PHE A 18 -1.64 -36.33 -16.82
CA PHE A 18 -0.98 -36.73 -15.58
C PHE A 18 -1.25 -38.21 -15.32
N THR A 19 -0.21 -39.00 -15.32
CA THR A 19 -0.23 -40.35 -14.73
C THR A 19 -0.01 -40.24 -13.23
N ALA A 20 -0.97 -40.71 -12.45
CA ALA A 20 -0.87 -40.76 -11.00
C ALA A 20 0.22 -41.78 -10.60
N SER A 21 1.32 -41.32 -10.02
CA SER A 21 2.26 -42.19 -9.31
C SER A 21 1.96 -42.11 -7.81
N THR A 22 1.68 -43.26 -7.25
CA THR A 22 1.49 -43.46 -5.80
C THR A 22 2.81 -43.23 -5.06
N ALA A 23 2.99 -42.11 -4.42
CA ALA A 23 4.08 -41.82 -3.51
C ALA A 23 3.62 -41.98 -2.04
N LYS A 24 4.48 -42.59 -1.25
CA LYS A 24 4.29 -42.89 0.18
C LYS A 24 4.10 -41.60 0.98
N ALA A 25 3.11 -41.61 1.88
CA ALA A 25 2.83 -40.55 2.83
C ALA A 25 4.04 -40.32 3.77
N ASN A 26 4.61 -39.11 3.67
CA ASN A 26 5.33 -38.48 4.77
C ASN A 26 4.39 -37.45 5.37
N ASP A 27 4.06 -37.59 6.65
CA ASP A 27 3.16 -36.75 7.42
C ASP A 27 3.84 -35.38 7.75
N GLU A 28 4.08 -34.53 6.75
CA GLU A 28 4.30 -33.12 7.00
C GLU A 28 2.96 -32.36 6.77
N PRO A 29 2.62 -31.36 7.62
CA PRO A 29 1.36 -30.65 7.48
C PRO A 29 1.34 -29.91 6.15
N VAL A 30 0.43 -30.31 5.28
CA VAL A 30 0.21 -29.69 3.96
C VAL A 30 -0.25 -28.24 4.18
N ASN A 31 0.55 -27.28 3.75
CA ASN A 31 0.22 -25.86 3.84
C ASN A 31 -0.58 -25.46 2.58
N LEU A 32 -1.92 -25.59 2.64
CA LEU A 32 -2.80 -25.28 1.52
C LEU A 32 -2.99 -23.77 1.38
N VAL A 33 -2.73 -23.25 0.18
CA VAL A 33 -3.03 -21.88 -0.23
C VAL A 33 -4.13 -21.90 -1.30
N LYS A 34 -5.03 -20.90 -1.25
CA LYS A 34 -6.09 -20.74 -2.24
C LYS A 34 -5.59 -19.86 -3.37
N LEU A 35 -5.55 -20.40 -4.57
CA LEU A 35 -5.20 -19.67 -5.78
C LEU A 35 -6.46 -19.46 -6.64
N LEU A 36 -6.55 -18.25 -7.24
CA LEU A 36 -7.59 -17.95 -8.22
C LEU A 36 -7.09 -18.33 -9.62
N THR A 37 -7.79 -19.21 -10.30
CA THR A 37 -7.49 -19.58 -11.68
C THR A 37 -7.95 -18.50 -12.66
N THR A 38 -7.42 -18.48 -13.87
CA THR A 38 -7.78 -17.51 -14.92
C THR A 38 -9.24 -17.54 -15.34
N ASP A 39 -9.94 -18.65 -15.06
CA ASP A 39 -11.38 -18.81 -15.26
C ASP A 39 -12.22 -18.41 -14.01
N GLY A 40 -11.58 -17.84 -12.99
CA GLY A 40 -12.23 -17.30 -11.81
C GLY A 40 -12.60 -18.32 -10.74
N LYS A 41 -12.05 -19.53 -10.78
CA LYS A 41 -12.26 -20.55 -9.74
C LYS A 41 -11.16 -20.50 -8.69
N LEU A 42 -11.52 -20.68 -7.42
CA LEU A 42 -10.56 -20.88 -6.33
C LEU A 42 -10.14 -22.34 -6.27
N VAL A 43 -8.85 -22.62 -6.38
CA VAL A 43 -8.25 -23.95 -6.25
C VAL A 43 -7.34 -23.95 -5.03
N GLU A 44 -7.42 -24.98 -4.21
CA GLU A 44 -6.49 -25.21 -3.11
C GLU A 44 -5.28 -25.99 -3.63
N VAL A 45 -4.09 -25.43 -3.47
CA VAL A 45 -2.83 -26.06 -3.86
C VAL A 45 -1.85 -26.02 -2.70
N ASP A 46 -0.94 -27.02 -2.64
CA ASP A 46 0.11 -27.01 -1.64
C ASP A 46 1.09 -25.87 -1.92
N ALA A 47 1.32 -25.02 -0.91
CA ALA A 47 2.27 -23.91 -1.00
C ALA A 47 3.69 -24.35 -1.41
N ASN A 48 4.06 -25.60 -1.11
CA ASN A 48 5.35 -26.16 -1.47
C ASN A 48 5.43 -26.57 -2.96
N GLU A 49 4.28 -26.78 -3.62
CA GLU A 49 4.21 -27.10 -5.05
C GLU A 49 4.13 -25.84 -5.93
N VAL A 50 3.77 -24.70 -5.32
CA VAL A 50 3.72 -23.42 -6.02
C VAL A 50 5.14 -22.86 -6.11
N LYS A 51 5.82 -23.14 -7.22
CA LYS A 51 7.05 -22.42 -7.54
C LYS A 51 6.68 -21.00 -7.92
N ALA A 52 7.09 -20.04 -7.08
CA ALA A 52 7.12 -18.65 -7.52
C ALA A 52 7.88 -18.58 -8.86
N PRO A 53 7.40 -17.83 -9.86
CA PRO A 53 8.17 -17.61 -11.07
C PRO A 53 9.53 -17.10 -10.64
N ALA A 54 10.60 -17.76 -11.10
CA ALA A 54 11.97 -17.36 -10.80
C ALA A 54 12.09 -15.87 -11.17
N SER A 55 12.40 -15.03 -10.19
CA SER A 55 12.71 -13.64 -10.45
C SER A 55 13.89 -13.68 -11.42
N THR A 56 13.65 -13.28 -12.67
CA THR A 56 14.72 -13.12 -13.63
C THR A 56 15.59 -11.98 -13.10
N ASN A 57 16.79 -12.31 -12.65
CA ASN A 57 17.76 -11.39 -12.02
C ASN A 57 18.25 -10.25 -12.92
N ASP A 58 17.58 -9.99 -14.02
CA ASP A 58 17.91 -8.93 -15.01
C ASP A 58 16.84 -7.83 -15.05
N TYR A 59 16.23 -7.60 -13.89
CA TYR A 59 15.16 -6.64 -13.72
C TYR A 59 15.73 -5.24 -13.45
N ASP A 60 15.46 -4.32 -14.37
CA ASP A 60 15.80 -2.91 -14.17
C ASP A 60 14.84 -2.28 -13.15
N VAL A 61 15.32 -2.09 -11.94
CA VAL A 61 14.58 -1.52 -10.79
C VAL A 61 13.89 -0.20 -11.14
N ARG A 62 14.50 0.62 -11.99
CA ARG A 62 13.91 1.90 -12.41
C ARG A 62 12.84 1.74 -13.48
N LYS A 63 12.88 0.69 -14.23
CA LYS A 63 11.95 0.42 -15.33
C LYS A 63 10.67 -0.28 -14.86
N GLY A 64 10.80 -1.22 -13.96
CA GLY A 64 9.68 -2.03 -13.46
C GLY A 64 9.20 -3.09 -14.49
N ASP A 65 8.19 -3.86 -14.10
CA ASP A 65 7.62 -4.93 -14.91
C ASP A 65 6.48 -4.38 -15.79
N PRO A 66 6.66 -4.34 -17.13
CA PRO A 66 5.63 -3.82 -18.03
C PRO A 66 4.37 -4.70 -18.12
N THR A 67 4.41 -5.92 -17.60
CA THR A 67 3.26 -6.83 -17.60
C THR A 67 2.30 -6.55 -16.46
N LYS A 68 2.72 -5.80 -15.45
CA LYS A 68 1.95 -5.48 -14.24
C LYS A 68 1.47 -4.03 -14.23
N GLU A 69 0.42 -3.77 -13.47
CA GLU A 69 -0.05 -2.43 -13.11
C GLU A 69 -0.63 -2.45 -11.69
N PHE A 70 0.19 -2.11 -10.71
CA PHE A 70 -0.20 -2.19 -9.31
C PHE A 70 -1.27 -1.16 -8.96
N VAL A 71 -2.26 -1.62 -8.18
CA VAL A 71 -3.41 -0.84 -7.74
C VAL A 71 -3.73 -1.12 -6.28
N MET A 72 -4.22 -0.11 -5.57
CA MET A 72 -4.73 -0.24 -4.21
C MET A 72 -6.18 0.19 -4.16
N VAL A 73 -7.01 -0.51 -3.36
CA VAL A 73 -8.40 -0.12 -3.09
C VAL A 73 -8.58 0.01 -1.58
N VAL A 74 -9.23 1.09 -1.16
CA VAL A 74 -9.49 1.41 0.25
C VAL A 74 -10.98 1.35 0.52
N ASP A 75 -11.45 0.39 1.31
CA ASP A 75 -12.85 0.27 1.71
C ASP A 75 -13.12 1.14 2.96
N LEU A 76 -13.64 2.34 2.74
CA LEU A 76 -13.91 3.30 3.82
C LEU A 76 -14.99 2.81 4.79
N ALA A 77 -15.88 1.91 4.36
CA ALA A 77 -16.90 1.34 5.23
C ALA A 77 -16.31 0.44 6.32
N LYS A 78 -15.17 -0.19 6.04
CA LYS A 78 -14.50 -1.12 6.97
C LYS A 78 -13.55 -0.42 7.95
N CYS A 79 -13.11 0.81 7.67
CA CYS A 79 -12.09 1.47 8.49
C CYS A 79 -12.63 1.86 9.88
N ARG A 80 -11.92 1.45 10.93
CA ARG A 80 -12.21 1.77 12.34
C ARG A 80 -11.03 2.48 13.03
N ASN A 81 -10.07 3.00 12.26
CA ASN A 81 -8.87 3.67 12.74
C ASN A 81 -8.06 2.84 13.75
N ALA A 82 -7.90 1.55 13.47
CA ALA A 82 -7.07 0.67 14.31
C ALA A 82 -5.57 1.04 14.28
N ARG A 83 -5.14 1.88 13.32
CA ARG A 83 -3.79 2.41 13.10
C ARG A 83 -2.70 1.36 12.83
N LYS A 84 -3.04 0.08 12.80
CA LYS A 84 -2.08 -1.02 12.56
C LYS A 84 -1.36 -0.91 11.20
N CYS A 85 -2.03 -0.34 10.19
CA CYS A 85 -1.40 -0.06 8.91
C CYS A 85 -0.29 1.01 9.02
N ILE A 86 -0.45 2.00 9.90
CA ILE A 86 0.56 3.04 10.17
C ILE A 86 1.73 2.42 10.92
N ASP A 87 1.45 1.72 12.04
CA ASP A 87 2.47 1.07 12.87
C ASP A 87 3.34 0.12 12.01
N ALA A 88 2.71 -0.71 11.18
CA ALA A 88 3.41 -1.64 10.29
C ALA A 88 4.26 -0.93 9.24
N CYS A 89 3.74 0.14 8.61
CA CYS A 89 4.48 0.94 7.64
C CYS A 89 5.70 1.60 8.29
N GLN A 90 5.53 2.22 9.46
CA GLN A 90 6.62 2.87 10.19
C GLN A 90 7.70 1.88 10.61
N SER A 91 7.30 0.70 11.11
CA SER A 91 8.23 -0.34 11.53
C SER A 91 9.07 -0.86 10.36
N MET A 92 8.43 -1.14 9.22
CA MET A 92 9.11 -1.75 8.07
C MET A 92 9.99 -0.78 7.29
N HIS A 93 9.57 0.48 7.22
CA HIS A 93 10.34 1.51 6.52
C HIS A 93 11.26 2.30 7.46
N HIS A 94 11.39 1.87 8.75
CA HIS A 94 12.20 2.55 9.75
C HIS A 94 11.94 4.05 9.84
N LEU A 95 10.64 4.42 9.78
CA LEU A 95 10.24 5.82 9.83
C LEU A 95 10.21 6.31 11.28
N PRO A 96 10.62 7.57 11.54
CA PRO A 96 10.35 8.21 12.81
C PRO A 96 8.85 8.23 13.13
N LYS A 97 8.48 8.24 14.41
CA LYS A 97 7.07 8.26 14.81
C LYS A 97 6.30 9.49 14.32
N GLU A 98 7.01 10.58 14.05
CA GLU A 98 6.49 11.83 13.52
C GLU A 98 6.17 11.74 12.03
N ASP A 99 6.83 10.82 11.29
CA ASP A 99 6.70 10.66 9.87
C ASP A 99 5.72 9.52 9.54
N GLU A 100 4.61 9.89 8.96
CA GLU A 100 3.57 8.93 8.53
C GLU A 100 3.45 8.96 7.00
N TRP A 101 3.72 7.82 6.35
CA TRP A 101 3.44 7.64 4.92
C TRP A 101 1.98 7.28 4.68
N ILE A 102 1.31 6.74 5.70
CA ILE A 102 -0.13 6.53 5.73
C ILE A 102 -0.70 7.44 6.79
N ARG A 103 -1.64 8.32 6.42
CA ARG A 103 -2.34 9.22 7.33
C ARG A 103 -3.82 8.86 7.34
N VAL A 104 -4.42 8.84 8.49
CA VAL A 104 -5.86 8.55 8.63
C VAL A 104 -6.58 9.80 9.13
N PHE A 105 -7.47 10.33 8.29
CA PHE A 105 -8.26 11.53 8.59
C PHE A 105 -9.65 11.15 9.07
N LEU A 106 -10.21 11.96 9.97
CA LEU A 106 -11.63 11.91 10.28
C LEU A 106 -12.35 12.88 9.34
N MET A 107 -13.16 12.32 8.44
CA MET A 107 -13.91 13.08 7.45
C MET A 107 -15.39 13.13 7.84
N GLN A 108 -16.04 14.25 7.55
CA GLN A 108 -17.47 14.44 7.73
C GLN A 108 -17.98 15.42 6.67
N ASP A 109 -18.95 14.99 5.88
CA ASP A 109 -19.42 15.80 4.74
C ASP A 109 -20.33 16.96 5.19
N SER A 110 -21.06 16.77 6.30
CA SER A 110 -21.91 17.81 6.91
C SER A 110 -22.14 17.49 8.39
N GLU A 111 -22.66 18.46 9.15
CA GLU A 111 -23.00 18.26 10.56
C GLU A 111 -24.08 17.17 10.79
N SER A 112 -24.90 16.91 9.78
CA SER A 112 -25.97 15.90 9.84
C SER A 112 -25.53 14.51 9.43
N THR A 113 -24.32 14.33 8.88
CA THR A 113 -23.80 13.04 8.45
C THR A 113 -22.85 12.45 9.49
N ALA A 114 -22.84 11.11 9.61
CA ALA A 114 -21.88 10.45 10.48
C ALA A 114 -20.46 10.60 9.91
N PRO A 115 -19.45 10.85 10.76
CA PRO A 115 -18.06 10.89 10.35
C PRO A 115 -17.56 9.51 9.94
N TYR A 116 -16.51 9.47 9.13
CA TYR A 116 -15.84 8.25 8.72
C TYR A 116 -14.32 8.44 8.67
N TRP A 117 -13.57 7.34 8.77
CA TRP A 117 -12.12 7.35 8.70
C TRP A 117 -11.65 7.21 7.27
N PHE A 118 -10.69 8.06 6.88
CA PHE A 118 -10.15 8.15 5.53
C PHE A 118 -8.63 7.89 5.56
N PRO A 119 -8.20 6.62 5.39
CA PRO A 119 -6.79 6.30 5.21
C PRO A 119 -6.29 6.86 3.88
N LYS A 120 -5.22 7.64 3.91
CA LYS A 120 -4.60 8.26 2.75
C LYS A 120 -3.12 7.92 2.70
N THR A 121 -2.67 7.45 1.56
CA THR A 121 -1.27 7.15 1.24
C THR A 121 -0.82 7.90 -0.01
N CYS A 122 0.34 7.57 -0.58
CA CYS A 122 0.69 8.03 -1.93
C CYS A 122 -0.21 7.35 -2.95
N PHE A 123 -0.69 8.08 -3.93
CA PHE A 123 -1.64 7.58 -4.92
C PHE A 123 -0.99 6.97 -6.16
N HIS A 124 0.33 6.93 -6.26
CA HIS A 124 1.06 6.37 -7.40
C HIS A 124 0.45 6.75 -8.76
N CYS A 125 0.19 8.05 -8.92
CA CYS A 125 -0.54 8.61 -10.05
C CYS A 125 0.00 8.17 -11.41
N ASN A 126 -0.89 7.98 -12.39
CA ASN A 126 -0.48 7.67 -13.76
C ASN A 126 0.06 8.90 -14.49
N SER A 127 -0.36 10.11 -14.07
CA SER A 127 0.19 11.40 -14.52
C SER A 127 0.79 12.16 -13.33
N PRO A 128 1.97 11.75 -12.80
CA PRO A 128 2.48 12.25 -11.54
C PRO A 128 3.16 13.60 -11.70
N SER A 129 2.54 14.69 -11.22
CA SER A 129 3.14 16.02 -11.19
C SER A 129 4.47 16.07 -10.45
N CYS A 130 4.59 15.27 -9.40
CA CYS A 130 5.80 15.18 -8.58
C CYS A 130 7.03 14.60 -9.30
N VAL A 131 6.83 13.78 -10.33
CA VAL A 131 7.92 13.28 -11.19
C VAL A 131 8.40 14.39 -12.11
N ASN A 132 7.46 15.12 -12.72
CA ASN A 132 7.77 16.15 -13.71
C ASN A 132 8.57 17.33 -13.15
N VAL A 133 8.44 17.62 -11.85
CA VAL A 133 9.14 18.76 -11.22
C VAL A 133 10.47 18.38 -10.58
N CYS A 134 10.89 17.11 -10.63
CA CYS A 134 12.13 16.69 -9.99
C CYS A 134 13.35 17.07 -10.84
N PRO A 135 14.20 18.04 -10.40
CA PRO A 135 15.28 18.56 -11.24
C PRO A 135 16.42 17.54 -11.46
N VAL A 136 16.53 16.55 -10.57
CA VAL A 136 17.60 15.54 -10.60
C VAL A 136 17.09 14.15 -11.01
N GLY A 137 15.82 14.01 -11.38
CA GLY A 137 15.22 12.72 -11.75
C GLY A 137 15.24 11.68 -10.62
N ALA A 138 15.31 12.13 -9.35
CA ALA A 138 15.24 11.24 -8.19
C ALA A 138 13.86 10.61 -8.06
N THR A 139 12.79 11.37 -8.30
CA THR A 139 11.44 10.81 -8.38
C THR A 139 11.18 10.34 -9.80
N PHE A 140 10.77 9.09 -9.95
CA PHE A 140 10.53 8.46 -11.24
C PHE A 140 9.27 7.59 -11.22
N LYS A 141 8.70 7.31 -12.40
CA LYS A 141 7.57 6.42 -12.60
C LYS A 141 8.03 5.18 -13.35
N ARG A 142 7.61 4.02 -12.85
CA ARG A 142 7.87 2.71 -13.45
C ARG A 142 6.75 2.30 -14.42
N LEU A 143 7.03 1.30 -15.24
CA LEU A 143 6.05 0.74 -16.19
C LEU A 143 4.93 -0.04 -15.51
N ASP A 144 5.19 -0.58 -14.30
CA ASP A 144 4.22 -1.25 -13.45
C ASP A 144 3.33 -0.28 -12.64
N GLY A 145 3.37 1.00 -12.97
CA GLY A 145 2.53 2.02 -12.33
C GLY A 145 3.11 2.62 -11.04
N LEU A 146 4.20 2.09 -10.50
CA LEU A 146 4.79 2.62 -9.29
C LEU A 146 5.50 3.96 -9.53
N VAL A 147 5.32 4.87 -8.59
CA VAL A 147 6.11 6.11 -8.51
C VAL A 147 7.04 5.98 -7.33
N LEU A 148 8.34 5.99 -7.56
CA LEU A 148 9.37 5.79 -6.53
C LEU A 148 10.27 7.01 -6.39
N ILE A 149 11.14 6.99 -5.37
CA ILE A 149 12.15 8.03 -5.11
C ILE A 149 13.48 7.33 -4.85
N ASP A 150 14.47 7.73 -5.60
CA ASP A 150 15.86 7.38 -5.37
C ASP A 150 16.46 8.39 -4.37
N ASN A 151 16.61 7.98 -3.13
CA ASN A 151 17.08 8.86 -2.06
C ASN A 151 18.54 9.24 -2.21
N GLU A 152 19.37 8.44 -2.90
CA GLU A 152 20.77 8.81 -3.17
C GLU A 152 20.88 9.95 -4.18
N ARG A 153 19.89 10.09 -5.09
CA ARG A 153 19.80 11.20 -6.03
C ARG A 153 19.02 12.40 -5.49
N CYS A 154 18.25 12.21 -4.44
CA CYS A 154 17.39 13.24 -3.88
C CYS A 154 18.21 14.34 -3.22
N ILE A 155 18.08 15.58 -3.70
CA ILE A 155 18.76 16.76 -3.15
C ILE A 155 17.92 17.51 -2.11
N GLY A 156 16.76 16.98 -1.72
CA GLY A 156 15.91 17.58 -0.70
C GLY A 156 15.25 18.91 -1.06
N CYS A 157 15.17 19.27 -2.34
CA CYS A 157 14.62 20.57 -2.79
C CYS A 157 13.12 20.77 -2.52
N LYS A 158 12.39 19.73 -2.14
CA LYS A 158 10.95 19.72 -1.77
C LYS A 158 9.98 20.11 -2.90
N PHE A 159 10.42 20.34 -4.14
CA PHE A 159 9.52 20.67 -5.26
C PHE A 159 8.45 19.61 -5.47
N CYS A 160 8.78 18.34 -5.31
CA CYS A 160 7.83 17.25 -5.42
C CYS A 160 6.78 17.23 -4.29
N MET A 161 7.08 17.81 -3.14
CA MET A 161 6.10 18.00 -2.06
C MET A 161 5.12 19.11 -2.42
N ALA A 162 5.61 20.25 -2.92
CA ALA A 162 4.79 21.39 -3.37
C ALA A 162 3.90 21.00 -4.57
N ALA A 163 4.41 20.16 -5.48
CA ALA A 163 3.68 19.71 -6.66
C ALA A 163 2.65 18.60 -6.38
N CYS A 164 2.69 17.96 -5.21
CA CYS A 164 1.78 16.88 -4.86
C CYS A 164 0.46 17.46 -4.31
N PRO A 165 -0.66 17.38 -5.05
CA PRO A 165 -1.92 17.95 -4.57
C PRO A 165 -2.51 17.19 -3.38
N TYR A 166 -1.98 16.00 -3.11
CA TYR A 166 -2.45 15.11 -2.04
C TYR A 166 -1.63 15.22 -0.76
N SER A 167 -0.56 16.02 -0.73
CA SER A 167 0.37 16.13 0.41
C SER A 167 0.85 14.77 0.92
N SER A 168 1.10 13.82 0.01
CA SER A 168 1.48 12.43 0.34
C SER A 168 2.99 12.24 0.47
N ARG A 169 3.77 13.31 0.48
CA ARG A 169 5.22 13.27 0.59
C ARG A 169 5.66 13.85 1.93
N VAL A 170 6.63 13.19 2.55
CA VAL A 170 7.19 13.54 3.84
C VAL A 170 8.66 13.84 3.66
N PHE A 171 9.17 14.85 4.33
CA PHE A 171 10.59 15.18 4.32
C PHE A 171 11.23 14.64 5.59
N ASN A 172 12.29 13.87 5.44
CA ASN A 172 13.05 13.36 6.56
C ASN A 172 14.02 14.42 7.09
N TRP A 173 13.67 15.01 8.22
CA TRP A 173 14.46 16.02 8.91
C TRP A 173 15.49 15.44 9.88
N ALA A 174 15.31 14.17 10.27
CA ALA A 174 16.06 13.59 11.35
C ALA A 174 17.54 13.39 10.94
N GLU A 175 18.44 14.13 11.57
CA GLU A 175 19.79 13.67 11.81
C GLU A 175 19.70 12.67 12.96
N LYS A 176 20.19 11.46 12.76
CA LYS A 176 20.30 10.49 13.85
C LYS A 176 21.28 11.01 14.86
N GLU A 177 20.90 11.05 16.13
CA GLU A 177 21.84 11.31 17.21
C GLU A 177 23.00 10.29 17.14
N PRO A 178 24.27 10.74 17.32
CA PRO A 178 25.40 9.83 17.31
C PRO A 178 25.24 8.78 18.41
N GLY A 179 25.03 7.52 18.05
CA GLY A 179 24.83 6.41 18.97
C GLY A 179 23.43 5.83 19.02
N GLU A 180 22.48 6.41 18.33
CA GLU A 180 21.18 5.77 18.06
C GLU A 180 21.41 4.70 16.98
N GLU A 181 21.61 3.45 17.44
CA GLU A 181 21.61 2.29 16.56
C GLU A 181 20.29 2.30 15.80
N THR A 182 20.39 2.21 14.46
CA THR A 182 19.24 1.82 13.66
C THR A 182 18.70 0.58 14.29
N VAL A 183 17.48 0.64 14.84
CA VAL A 183 16.81 -0.55 15.34
C VAL A 183 16.69 -1.49 14.16
N SER A 184 17.72 -2.32 13.99
CA SER A 184 17.73 -3.40 13.03
C SER A 184 16.78 -4.45 13.57
N HIS A 185 15.51 -4.37 13.21
CA HIS A 185 14.62 -5.48 13.40
C HIS A 185 15.05 -6.62 12.45
N GLY A 186 16.08 -7.36 12.87
CA GLY A 186 16.30 -8.74 12.49
C GLY A 186 16.69 -9.10 11.05
N HIS A 187 16.91 -8.14 10.17
CA HIS A 187 17.43 -8.38 8.82
C HIS A 187 18.72 -7.59 8.63
N GLY A 188 19.84 -8.31 8.51
CA GLY A 188 21.21 -7.79 8.47
C GLY A 188 21.42 -6.63 7.51
N ASP A 189 22.64 -6.05 7.50
CA ASP A 189 23.12 -4.90 6.73
C ASP A 189 22.21 -4.46 5.57
N HIS A 190 21.22 -3.60 5.87
CA HIS A 190 20.31 -3.08 4.86
C HIS A 190 21.07 -2.13 3.96
N LYS A 191 21.51 -2.65 2.83
CA LYS A 191 21.99 -1.83 1.74
C LYS A 191 20.83 -0.98 1.24
N HIS A 192 21.04 0.32 1.11
CA HIS A 192 20.06 1.21 0.49
C HIS A 192 19.56 0.63 -0.83
N SER A 193 18.25 0.55 -0.98
CA SER A 193 17.60 0.10 -2.21
C SER A 193 16.87 1.28 -2.86
N ILE A 194 17.12 1.50 -4.15
CA ILE A 194 16.37 2.47 -4.94
C ILE A 194 14.88 2.12 -4.99
N GLU A 195 14.55 0.85 -4.88
CA GLU A 195 13.20 0.34 -4.97
C GLU A 195 12.38 0.65 -3.72
N THR A 196 12.96 0.42 -2.55
CA THR A 196 12.25 0.58 -1.27
C THR A 196 12.58 1.88 -0.56
N SER A 197 13.62 2.60 -0.99
CA SER A 197 14.15 3.79 -0.30
C SER A 197 14.37 3.56 1.20
N ASN A 198 14.82 2.37 1.56
CA ASN A 198 14.98 1.93 2.95
C ASN A 198 16.46 1.59 3.23
N PRO A 199 17.07 2.13 4.30
CA PRO A 199 16.54 3.19 5.17
C PRO A 199 16.45 4.54 4.46
N GLN A 200 15.46 5.34 4.82
CA GLN A 200 15.33 6.68 4.28
C GLN A 200 16.48 7.58 4.76
N LEU A 201 17.12 8.28 3.82
CA LEU A 201 18.25 9.18 4.13
C LEU A 201 17.76 10.52 4.68
N ALA A 202 18.46 11.06 5.69
CA ALA A 202 18.19 12.41 6.19
C ALA A 202 18.36 13.46 5.08
N GLY A 203 17.54 14.50 5.11
CA GLY A 203 17.56 15.54 4.08
C GLY A 203 16.88 15.15 2.77
N THR A 204 16.21 14.00 2.70
CA THR A 204 15.50 13.52 1.49
C THR A 204 14.00 13.47 1.68
N VAL A 205 13.27 13.27 0.60
CA VAL A 205 11.82 13.11 0.61
C VAL A 205 11.46 11.64 0.54
N GLY A 206 10.53 11.21 1.41
CA GLY A 206 9.94 9.88 1.41
C GLY A 206 8.45 9.89 1.09
N LYS A 207 7.90 8.73 0.82
CA LYS A 207 6.47 8.48 0.62
C LYS A 207 6.21 6.99 0.56
N CYS A 208 4.97 6.55 0.71
CA CYS A 208 4.58 5.17 0.42
C CYS A 208 5.06 4.74 -0.98
N ASP A 209 5.71 3.59 -1.05
CA ASP A 209 6.29 2.98 -2.26
C ASP A 209 5.46 1.81 -2.81
N PHE A 210 4.40 1.37 -2.09
CA PHE A 210 3.61 0.16 -2.32
C PHE A 210 4.37 -1.14 -2.02
N CYS A 211 5.49 -1.08 -1.29
CA CYS A 211 6.33 -2.22 -0.91
C CYS A 211 6.65 -3.13 -2.11
N PRO A 212 7.38 -2.63 -3.12
CA PRO A 212 7.60 -3.36 -4.37
C PRO A 212 8.40 -4.64 -4.19
N ASP A 213 9.29 -4.69 -3.22
CA ASP A 213 10.02 -5.89 -2.80
C ASP A 213 9.05 -7.04 -2.44
N MET A 214 8.06 -6.75 -1.59
CA MET A 214 7.03 -7.71 -1.21
C MET A 214 6.14 -8.09 -2.39
N ALA A 215 5.71 -7.10 -3.17
CA ALA A 215 4.88 -7.33 -4.34
C ALA A 215 5.57 -8.22 -5.38
N ASN A 216 6.89 -8.07 -5.57
CA ASN A 216 7.69 -8.91 -6.46
C ASN A 216 7.82 -10.35 -5.94
N GLU A 217 7.80 -10.54 -4.63
CA GLU A 217 7.80 -11.87 -3.99
C GLU A 217 6.38 -12.48 -3.90
N GLY A 218 5.36 -11.80 -4.39
CA GLY A 218 3.97 -12.22 -4.28
C GLY A 218 3.40 -12.13 -2.86
N VAL A 219 4.01 -11.30 -2.02
CA VAL A 219 3.59 -11.08 -0.62
C VAL A 219 2.85 -9.75 -0.53
N LEU A 220 1.86 -9.67 0.36
CA LEU A 220 1.10 -8.44 0.56
C LEU A 220 1.92 -7.34 1.23
N PRO A 221 1.75 -6.07 0.83
CA PRO A 221 2.29 -4.94 1.57
C PRO A 221 1.94 -4.98 3.06
N HIS A 222 2.89 -4.66 3.92
CA HIS A 222 2.74 -4.77 5.38
C HIS A 222 1.51 -4.07 5.96
N CYS A 223 1.11 -2.94 5.39
CA CYS A 223 -0.08 -2.21 5.83
C CYS A 223 -1.38 -2.98 5.58
N ILE A 224 -1.41 -3.86 4.58
CA ILE A 224 -2.56 -4.68 4.26
C ILE A 224 -2.64 -5.87 5.18
N ASP A 225 -1.52 -6.59 5.35
CA ASP A 225 -1.43 -7.73 6.25
C ASP A 225 -1.73 -7.35 7.72
N ALA A 226 -1.27 -6.18 8.15
CA ALA A 226 -1.50 -5.67 9.50
C ALA A 226 -2.91 -5.14 9.74
N CYS A 227 -3.74 -4.96 8.72
CA CYS A 227 -5.05 -4.36 8.87
C CYS A 227 -6.09 -5.36 9.40
N PRO A 228 -6.56 -5.26 10.67
CA PRO A 228 -7.45 -6.26 11.25
C PRO A 228 -8.84 -6.29 10.61
N ASN A 229 -9.23 -5.22 9.90
CA ASN A 229 -10.54 -5.05 9.32
C ASN A 229 -10.57 -5.30 7.80
N GLY A 230 -9.43 -5.64 7.19
CA GLY A 230 -9.34 -5.85 5.73
C GLY A 230 -9.76 -4.64 4.92
N VAL A 231 -9.36 -3.43 5.35
CA VAL A 231 -9.72 -2.14 4.72
C VAL A 231 -9.03 -1.95 3.39
N LEU A 232 -7.77 -2.39 3.31
CA LEU A 232 -6.89 -2.14 2.19
C LEU A 232 -6.79 -3.39 1.32
N TYR A 233 -7.02 -3.22 0.02
CA TYR A 233 -6.79 -4.24 -0.99
C TYR A 233 -5.62 -3.82 -1.85
N PHE A 234 -4.84 -4.77 -2.29
CA PHE A 234 -3.73 -4.57 -3.20
C PHE A 234 -3.74 -5.64 -4.30
N GLY A 235 -3.30 -5.28 -5.48
CA GLY A 235 -3.22 -6.23 -6.57
C GLY A 235 -2.77 -5.61 -7.88
N ASP A 236 -3.11 -6.30 -8.96
CA ASP A 236 -2.73 -5.95 -10.32
C ASP A 236 -3.98 -5.64 -11.16
N GLN A 237 -4.05 -4.42 -11.69
CA GLN A 237 -5.17 -3.99 -12.52
C GLN A 237 -5.21 -4.73 -13.88
N LYS A 238 -4.05 -5.13 -14.42
CA LYS A 238 -4.00 -5.88 -15.69
C LYS A 238 -4.49 -7.30 -15.55
N GLU A 239 -4.23 -7.91 -14.39
CA GLU A 239 -4.76 -9.24 -14.04
C GLU A 239 -6.20 -9.18 -13.50
N ASP A 240 -6.73 -7.98 -13.29
CA ASP A 240 -8.05 -7.73 -12.71
C ASP A 240 -8.26 -8.39 -11.34
N ILE A 241 -7.22 -8.43 -10.50
CA ILE A 241 -7.23 -9.11 -9.19
C ILE A 241 -6.74 -8.17 -8.10
N VAL A 242 -7.49 -8.11 -6.99
CA VAL A 242 -7.08 -7.44 -5.75
C VAL A 242 -7.45 -8.30 -4.53
N THR A 243 -6.63 -8.21 -3.49
CA THR A 243 -6.83 -8.96 -2.25
C THR A 243 -6.51 -8.12 -1.03
N ASN A 244 -7.20 -8.39 0.08
CA ASN A 244 -6.93 -7.80 1.40
C ASN A 244 -6.37 -8.83 2.41
N GLY A 245 -5.94 -9.98 1.92
CA GLY A 245 -5.45 -11.09 2.75
C GLY A 245 -6.55 -11.98 3.34
N VAL A 246 -7.81 -11.55 3.31
CA VAL A 246 -8.98 -12.32 3.76
C VAL A 246 -9.80 -12.81 2.57
N GLU A 247 -10.01 -11.92 1.62
CA GLU A 247 -10.77 -12.20 0.39
C GLU A 247 -9.97 -11.70 -0.83
N THR A 248 -10.14 -12.42 -1.94
CA THR A 248 -9.59 -12.06 -3.25
C THR A 248 -10.74 -11.88 -4.22
N VAL A 249 -10.78 -10.75 -4.90
CA VAL A 249 -11.90 -10.37 -5.77
C VAL A 249 -11.37 -9.76 -7.07
N ARG A 250 -12.23 -9.72 -8.09
CA ARG A 250 -11.94 -8.99 -9.32
C ARG A 250 -11.98 -7.49 -9.05
N PHE A 251 -10.92 -6.80 -9.45
CA PHE A 251 -10.80 -5.35 -9.26
C PHE A 251 -11.93 -4.59 -9.96
N SER A 252 -12.18 -4.90 -11.25
CA SER A 252 -13.24 -4.26 -12.04
C SER A 252 -14.64 -4.44 -11.43
N GLN A 253 -14.92 -5.64 -10.95
CA GLN A 253 -16.20 -5.95 -10.31
C GLN A 253 -16.33 -5.24 -8.96
N LEU A 254 -15.26 -5.23 -8.13
CA LEU A 254 -15.28 -4.56 -6.84
C LEU A 254 -15.56 -3.06 -6.98
N ILE A 255 -14.89 -2.40 -7.97
CA ILE A 255 -15.10 -0.98 -8.25
C ILE A 255 -16.51 -0.71 -8.73
N TYR A 256 -17.05 -1.55 -9.64
CA TYR A 256 -18.40 -1.40 -10.16
C TYR A 256 -19.45 -1.59 -9.07
N ASP A 257 -19.40 -2.71 -8.34
CA ASP A 257 -20.43 -3.10 -7.36
C ASP A 257 -20.50 -2.14 -6.18
N LYS A 258 -19.33 -1.58 -5.78
CA LYS A 258 -19.23 -0.67 -4.62
C LYS A 258 -19.06 0.79 -5.01
N SER A 259 -19.25 1.15 -6.28
CA SER A 259 -19.13 2.53 -6.77
C SER A 259 -17.78 3.15 -6.40
N GLY A 260 -16.71 2.42 -6.67
CA GLY A 260 -15.34 2.88 -6.38
C GLY A 260 -14.98 4.12 -7.17
N TYR A 261 -14.25 5.04 -6.55
CA TYR A 261 -13.86 6.32 -7.14
C TYR A 261 -12.40 6.65 -6.85
N ARG A 262 -11.82 7.57 -7.60
CA ARG A 262 -10.52 8.17 -7.34
C ARG A 262 -10.69 9.49 -6.60
N TYR A 263 -9.90 9.70 -5.56
CA TYR A 263 -9.95 10.93 -4.79
C TYR A 263 -9.37 12.10 -5.60
N MET A 264 -10.11 13.21 -5.71
CA MET A 264 -9.77 14.42 -6.48
C MET A 264 -9.40 14.09 -7.94
N GLU A 265 -10.24 13.28 -8.61
CA GLU A 265 -10.01 12.82 -9.99
C GLU A 265 -9.97 13.99 -10.99
N GLU A 266 -10.67 15.08 -10.70
CA GLU A 266 -10.73 16.33 -11.47
C GLU A 266 -9.35 16.98 -11.67
N LEU A 267 -8.35 16.67 -10.82
CA LEU A 267 -6.99 17.18 -10.97
C LEU A 267 -6.20 16.53 -12.13
N GLY A 268 -6.76 15.49 -12.75
CA GLY A 268 -6.18 14.85 -13.92
C GLY A 268 -4.90 14.05 -13.67
N THR A 269 -4.49 13.85 -12.41
CA THR A 269 -3.29 13.09 -12.06
C THR A 269 -3.47 11.58 -12.19
N ARG A 270 -4.71 11.11 -12.32
CA ARG A 270 -5.11 9.69 -12.46
C ARG A 270 -4.49 8.78 -11.39
N PRO A 271 -4.98 8.86 -10.14
CA PRO A 271 -4.53 8.01 -9.04
C PRO A 271 -4.65 6.50 -9.34
N SER A 272 -3.70 5.69 -8.87
CA SER A 272 -3.80 4.22 -8.83
C SER A 272 -4.37 3.71 -7.51
N VAL A 273 -4.84 4.61 -6.63
CA VAL A 273 -5.57 4.28 -5.41
C VAL A 273 -7.03 4.64 -5.60
N TYR A 274 -7.90 3.67 -5.36
CA TYR A 274 -9.35 3.81 -5.44
C TYR A 274 -9.97 3.74 -4.05
N TYR A 275 -11.08 4.41 -3.86
CA TYR A 275 -11.84 4.42 -2.63
C TYR A 275 -13.23 3.85 -2.86
N LEU A 276 -13.65 2.95 -1.97
CA LEU A 276 -15.03 2.51 -1.90
C LEU A 276 -15.76 3.39 -0.88
N PRO A 277 -16.95 3.94 -1.21
CA PRO A 277 -17.66 4.87 -0.35
C PRO A 277 -17.94 4.31 1.03
N PRO A 278 -17.90 5.13 2.09
CA PRO A 278 -18.35 4.70 3.40
C PRO A 278 -19.86 4.50 3.37
N VAL A 279 -20.29 3.26 3.55
CA VAL A 279 -21.72 2.91 3.71
C VAL A 279 -22.13 3.07 5.18
N ASN A 280 -23.45 3.23 5.44
CA ASN A 280 -24.00 3.33 6.79
C ASN A 280 -23.47 4.53 7.61
N ARG A 281 -23.26 5.67 6.99
CA ARG A 281 -22.83 6.92 7.67
C ARG A 281 -23.87 7.46 8.68
N LEU A 282 -25.00 6.83 8.83
CA LEU A 282 -26.04 7.19 9.79
C LEU A 282 -25.68 6.80 11.24
N PHE A 283 -24.67 5.95 11.42
CA PHE A 283 -24.22 5.50 12.72
C PHE A 283 -22.91 6.20 13.10
N LYS A 284 -22.85 6.72 14.32
CA LYS A 284 -21.60 7.21 14.88
C LYS A 284 -20.56 6.07 14.89
N PRO A 285 -19.29 6.34 14.60
CA PRO A 285 -18.26 5.32 14.76
C PRO A 285 -18.23 4.84 16.20
N GLU A 286 -17.98 3.54 16.40
CA GLU A 286 -17.91 2.93 17.76
C GLU A 286 -16.88 3.61 18.65
N LYS A 287 -15.84 4.19 18.05
CA LYS A 287 -14.82 5.00 18.75
C LYS A 287 -14.82 6.40 18.17
N GLY A 288 -15.06 7.37 19.01
CA GLY A 288 -14.95 8.79 18.67
C GLY A 288 -13.52 9.32 18.79
N LEU A 289 -13.32 10.62 18.53
CA LEU A 289 -12.03 11.28 18.75
C LEU A 289 -11.60 11.24 20.24
N GLU A 290 -12.57 11.20 21.13
CA GLU A 290 -12.38 11.13 22.59
C GLU A 290 -11.72 9.82 23.04
N ASP A 291 -11.93 8.73 22.30
CA ASP A 291 -11.39 7.40 22.62
C ASP A 291 -9.98 7.18 22.08
N LEU A 292 -9.45 8.14 21.31
CA LEU A 292 -8.09 8.08 20.80
C LEU A 292 -7.07 8.48 21.88
N PRO A 293 -5.86 7.90 21.87
CA PRO A 293 -4.75 8.36 22.70
C PRO A 293 -4.56 9.87 22.60
N GLU A 294 -4.17 10.52 23.69
CA GLU A 294 -4.09 11.99 23.77
C GLU A 294 -3.16 12.60 22.72
N GLU A 295 -2.04 11.93 22.43
CA GLU A 295 -1.08 12.34 21.39
C GLU A 295 -1.73 12.42 20.00
N ILE A 296 -2.64 11.49 19.71
CA ILE A 296 -3.37 11.44 18.46
C ILE A 296 -4.47 12.49 18.45
N ARG A 297 -5.21 12.68 19.56
CA ARG A 297 -6.25 13.71 19.69
C ARG A 297 -5.70 15.12 19.45
N LYS A 298 -4.48 15.41 19.90
CA LYS A 298 -3.82 16.70 19.68
C LYS A 298 -3.70 17.05 18.20
N ARG A 299 -3.48 16.07 17.35
CA ARG A 299 -3.36 16.28 15.89
C ARG A 299 -4.67 16.79 15.25
N TYR A 300 -5.82 16.37 15.79
CA TYR A 300 -7.14 16.76 15.26
C TYR A 300 -7.75 18.01 15.92
N LYS A 301 -7.15 18.50 17.01
CA LYS A 301 -7.68 19.70 17.70
C LYS A 301 -7.58 20.99 16.87
N HIS A 302 -6.58 21.08 15.99
CA HIS A 302 -6.36 22.28 15.18
C HIS A 302 -7.36 22.43 14.02
N GLU A 303 -7.92 21.34 13.51
CA GLU A 303 -8.87 21.40 12.38
C GLU A 303 -10.23 21.95 12.82
N ARG A 304 -10.71 21.65 14.02
CA ARG A 304 -12.00 22.16 14.53
C ARG A 304 -12.00 23.65 14.86
N SER A 305 -10.86 24.23 15.17
CA SER A 305 -10.79 25.67 15.49
C SER A 305 -10.91 26.57 14.26
N ASN A 306 -10.60 26.05 13.08
CA ASN A 306 -10.68 26.77 11.82
C ASN A 306 -12.10 26.74 11.22
N ILE A 307 -12.85 25.67 11.39
CA ILE A 307 -14.23 25.52 10.88
C ILE A 307 -15.20 26.47 11.60
N LYS A 308 -14.99 26.74 12.88
CA LYS A 308 -15.85 27.66 13.65
C LYS A 308 -15.61 29.14 13.36
N LYS A 309 -14.53 29.50 12.65
CA LYS A 309 -14.22 30.90 12.31
C LYS A 309 -14.77 31.33 10.97
N GLU A 310 -15.21 30.39 10.11
CA GLU A 310 -15.79 30.73 8.81
C GLU A 310 -17.32 30.83 8.81
N THR A 311 -17.98 30.49 9.94
CA THR A 311 -19.45 30.53 10.09
C THR A 311 -19.98 31.59 11.09
N SER A 312 -19.14 32.54 11.51
CA SER A 312 -19.58 33.67 12.36
C SER A 312 -19.43 35.03 11.65
#